data_4535623e5061124a90f382f3645288a5
#
_entry.id   4535623e5061124a90f382f3645288a5
#
_cell.length_a   1.000
_cell.length_b   1.000
_cell.length_c   1.000
_cell.angle_alpha   90.00
_cell.angle_beta   90.00
_cell.angle_gamma   90.00
#
_symmetry.space_group_name_H-M   'P 1'
#
loop_
_entity.id
_entity.type
_entity.pdbx_description
1 polymer ?
#
loop_
_entity_poly.entity_id
_entity_poly.type
_entity_poly.pdbx_seq_one_letter_code
_entity_poly.pdbx_strand_id
1 'polypeptide(L)'
;NLDAVIRKYCVSLIPPTSGTRFLPNDFNKITTVEGVLFANSWVRPKYQPTGAIHMRRPDLWQQYLDRIMPQEEDCWWTQSDESKVTHRQQDYFEAFIAQRLQRPQEPCTVAMILGGEQGTGKSFWADVMMRQIIGRTNYKAVSLSDVKGSFNADLFETVLLHIEEINDQRGKVTEILKPYVTPDEQRFNAKYKAQAQAQVRKHFGLVLSSNHQNPILIEATDRRYFVPAFSKHQSHQGE
;
A
#
# COMPACT_ATOMS: atom_id res chain seq x y z
N ASN A 1 26.70 30.30 -13.88
CA ASN A 1 26.43 29.06 -13.17
C ASN A 1 24.97 29.05 -12.73
N LEU A 2 24.14 28.13 -13.28
CA LEU A 2 22.71 28.05 -13.08
C LEU A 2 22.35 27.84 -11.57
N ASP A 3 23.16 27.08 -10.87
CA ASP A 3 22.99 26.85 -9.41
C ASP A 3 23.14 28.14 -8.60
N ALA A 4 24.06 29.04 -8.99
CA ALA A 4 24.22 30.31 -8.32
C ALA A 4 23.05 31.24 -8.54
N VAL A 5 22.47 31.21 -9.76
CA VAL A 5 21.27 31.98 -10.12
C VAL A 5 20.04 31.42 -9.38
N ILE A 6 19.86 30.11 -9.36
CA ILE A 6 18.78 29.45 -8.64
C ILE A 6 18.88 29.76 -7.14
N ARG A 7 20.05 29.64 -6.53
CA ARG A 7 20.25 29.99 -5.10
C ARG A 7 20.02 31.46 -4.82
N LYS A 8 20.42 32.36 -5.72
CA LYS A 8 20.30 33.82 -5.53
C LYS A 8 18.87 34.32 -5.71
N TYR A 9 18.11 33.77 -6.68
CA TYR A 9 16.82 34.32 -7.08
C TYR A 9 15.61 33.41 -6.73
N CYS A 10 15.80 32.09 -6.59
CA CYS A 10 14.70 31.18 -6.28
C CYS A 10 14.57 30.91 -4.78
N VAL A 11 15.65 30.99 -4.00
CA VAL A 11 15.60 30.78 -2.54
C VAL A 11 14.77 31.87 -1.83
N SER A 12 14.68 33.09 -2.41
CA SER A 12 13.84 34.14 -1.87
C SER A 12 12.35 33.97 -2.14
N LEU A 13 11.97 33.09 -3.07
CA LEU A 13 10.58 32.80 -3.43
C LEU A 13 10.02 31.58 -2.72
N ILE A 14 10.87 30.72 -2.17
CA ILE A 14 10.46 29.56 -1.42
C ILE A 14 10.77 29.84 0.07
N PRO A 15 9.77 29.89 0.93
CA PRO A 15 10.03 30.09 2.36
C PRO A 15 10.90 28.93 2.88
N PRO A 16 11.83 29.20 3.80
CA PRO A 16 12.64 28.16 4.41
C PRO A 16 11.75 27.12 5.08
N THR A 17 11.87 25.86 4.67
CA THR A 17 11.14 24.75 5.26
C THR A 17 12.01 24.02 6.27
N SER A 18 11.41 23.50 7.33
CA SER A 18 12.09 22.72 8.36
C SER A 18 12.44 21.28 7.93
N GLY A 19 12.04 20.91 6.71
CA GLY A 19 12.29 19.59 6.13
C GLY A 19 11.18 19.17 5.19
N THR A 20 11.10 17.86 4.95
CA THR A 20 10.04 17.25 4.16
C THR A 20 9.11 16.44 5.04
N ARG A 21 7.82 16.41 4.68
CA ARG A 21 6.83 15.51 5.24
C ARG A 21 6.04 14.85 4.11
N PHE A 22 5.65 13.60 4.32
CA PHE A 22 4.76 12.89 3.42
C PHE A 22 3.32 13.12 3.87
N LEU A 23 2.61 14.00 3.16
CA LEU A 23 1.23 14.40 3.48
C LEU A 23 0.32 14.06 2.29
N PRO A 24 -0.16 12.82 2.21
CA PRO A 24 -1.01 12.38 1.12
C PRO A 24 -2.35 13.13 1.16
N ASN A 25 -2.85 13.45 -0.04
CA ASN A 25 -4.05 14.25 -0.28
C ASN A 25 -3.93 15.74 0.08
N ASP A 26 -2.78 16.21 0.53
CA ASP A 26 -2.48 17.65 0.58
C ASP A 26 -1.82 18.07 -0.74
N PHE A 27 -2.50 18.89 -1.52
CA PHE A 27 -2.05 19.32 -2.85
C PHE A 27 -1.04 20.46 -2.81
N ASN A 28 -0.79 21.03 -1.64
CA ASN A 28 0.19 22.07 -1.46
C ASN A 28 1.60 21.47 -1.46
N LYS A 29 2.50 22.11 -2.20
CA LYS A 29 3.92 21.72 -2.19
C LYS A 29 4.63 22.12 -0.91
N ILE A 30 4.14 23.16 -0.25
CA ILE A 30 4.59 23.65 1.04
C ILE A 30 3.37 23.76 1.92
N THR A 31 3.44 23.19 3.11
CA THR A 31 2.33 23.17 4.06
C THR A 31 2.81 23.52 5.46
N THR A 32 1.89 24.00 6.29
CA THR A 32 2.15 24.31 7.67
C THR A 32 1.59 23.19 8.56
N VAL A 33 2.43 22.59 9.37
CA VAL A 33 2.05 21.61 10.39
C VAL A 33 2.49 22.14 11.74
N GLU A 34 1.55 22.33 12.64
CA GLU A 34 1.81 22.89 13.99
C GLU A 34 2.62 24.21 13.95
N GLY A 35 2.30 25.09 13.01
CA GLY A 35 2.98 26.38 12.84
C GLY A 35 4.34 26.32 12.14
N VAL A 36 4.81 25.14 11.74
CA VAL A 36 6.09 24.92 11.06
C VAL A 36 5.89 24.59 9.59
N LEU A 37 6.67 25.22 8.70
CA LEU A 37 6.61 24.99 7.26
C LEU A 37 7.41 23.74 6.87
N PHE A 38 6.77 22.88 6.08
CA PHE A 38 7.37 21.66 5.49
C PHE A 38 7.13 21.61 3.98
N ALA A 39 8.10 21.04 3.25
CA ALA A 39 7.87 20.62 1.89
C ALA A 39 7.10 19.29 1.89
N ASN A 40 6.04 19.19 1.08
CA ASN A 40 5.30 17.94 0.95
C ASN A 40 6.01 17.01 -0.07
N SER A 41 6.44 15.83 0.37
CA SER A 41 7.07 14.82 -0.48
C SER A 41 6.06 13.96 -1.24
N TRP A 42 4.76 14.02 -0.89
CA TRP A 42 3.73 13.31 -1.63
C TRP A 42 3.53 13.90 -3.04
N VAL A 43 3.41 13.02 -4.00
CA VAL A 43 3.15 13.38 -5.40
C VAL A 43 1.77 12.88 -5.79
N ARG A 44 0.93 13.80 -6.25
CA ARG A 44 -0.42 13.45 -6.73
C ARG A 44 -0.34 12.41 -7.85
N PRO A 45 -1.08 11.30 -7.76
CA PRO A 45 -1.17 10.32 -8.83
C PRO A 45 -1.67 10.95 -10.14
N LYS A 46 -1.16 10.46 -11.27
CA LYS A 46 -1.61 10.92 -12.60
C LYS A 46 -3.08 10.62 -12.84
N TYR A 47 -3.50 9.43 -12.41
CA TYR A 47 -4.89 8.98 -12.51
C TYR A 47 -5.64 9.39 -11.26
N GLN A 48 -6.78 10.03 -11.46
CA GLN A 48 -7.62 10.52 -10.37
C GLN A 48 -9.02 9.94 -10.49
N PRO A 49 -9.69 9.65 -9.37
CA PRO A 49 -11.10 9.29 -9.40
C PRO A 49 -11.92 10.38 -10.10
N THR A 50 -12.76 9.99 -11.04
CA THR A 50 -13.59 10.93 -11.80
C THR A 50 -14.87 11.32 -11.06
N GLY A 51 -15.21 10.62 -9.98
CA GLY A 51 -16.51 10.73 -9.30
C GLY A 51 -17.66 10.10 -10.06
N ALA A 52 -17.46 9.61 -11.28
CA ALA A 52 -18.49 8.91 -12.03
C ALA A 52 -18.74 7.53 -11.42
N ILE A 53 -20.01 7.21 -11.21
CA ILE A 53 -20.43 5.88 -10.76
C ILE A 53 -20.70 5.05 -12.00
N HIS A 54 -19.87 4.02 -12.21
CA HIS A 54 -20.10 3.03 -13.25
C HIS A 54 -20.80 1.82 -12.65
N MET A 55 -21.98 1.49 -13.17
CA MET A 55 -22.76 0.34 -12.71
C MET A 55 -22.15 -1.02 -13.10
N ARG A 56 -21.22 -1.01 -14.03
CA ARG A 56 -20.57 -2.21 -14.55
C ARG A 56 -19.06 -2.03 -14.61
N ARG A 57 -18.34 -3.08 -14.21
CA ARG A 57 -16.89 -3.16 -14.41
C ARG A 57 -16.53 -3.18 -15.89
N PRO A 58 -15.43 -2.55 -16.31
CA PRO A 58 -14.90 -2.73 -17.67
C PRO A 58 -14.61 -4.22 -17.94
N ASP A 59 -14.95 -4.69 -19.13
CA ASP A 59 -14.85 -6.11 -19.48
C ASP A 59 -13.44 -6.69 -19.30
N LEU A 60 -12.40 -5.96 -19.70
CA LEU A 60 -11.01 -6.39 -19.51
C LEU A 60 -10.63 -6.48 -18.02
N TRP A 61 -11.14 -5.58 -17.20
CA TRP A 61 -10.91 -5.62 -15.76
C TRP A 61 -11.60 -6.81 -15.12
N GLN A 62 -12.84 -7.07 -15.50
CA GLN A 62 -13.58 -8.24 -15.02
C GLN A 62 -12.87 -9.55 -15.43
N GLN A 63 -12.45 -9.67 -16.69
CA GLN A 63 -11.69 -10.84 -17.17
C GLN A 63 -10.38 -11.03 -16.40
N TYR A 64 -9.68 -9.93 -16.07
CA TYR A 64 -8.49 -9.99 -15.26
C TYR A 64 -8.79 -10.50 -13.84
N LEU A 65 -9.81 -9.95 -13.19
CA LEU A 65 -10.23 -10.38 -11.85
C LEU A 65 -10.65 -11.87 -11.84
N ASP A 66 -11.44 -12.30 -12.82
CA ASP A 66 -11.88 -13.70 -12.93
C ASP A 66 -10.70 -14.66 -13.13
N ARG A 67 -9.65 -14.19 -13.81
CA ARG A 67 -8.44 -14.96 -14.00
C ARG A 67 -7.60 -15.09 -12.73
N ILE A 68 -7.42 -14.00 -11.97
CA ILE A 68 -6.55 -14.02 -10.79
C ILE A 68 -7.26 -14.45 -9.52
N MET A 69 -8.56 -14.21 -9.43
CA MET A 69 -9.42 -14.54 -8.28
C MET A 69 -10.72 -15.18 -8.79
N PRO A 70 -10.75 -16.48 -9.00
CA PRO A 70 -11.97 -17.20 -9.35
C PRO A 70 -13.06 -16.96 -8.30
N GLN A 71 -14.32 -16.87 -8.74
CA GLN A 71 -15.45 -16.46 -7.90
C GLN A 71 -15.96 -17.54 -6.93
N GLU A 72 -15.20 -18.57 -6.67
CA GLU A 72 -15.67 -19.76 -5.95
C GLU A 72 -15.81 -19.56 -4.42
N GLU A 73 -15.25 -18.48 -3.88
CA GLU A 73 -15.30 -18.23 -2.44
C GLU A 73 -15.92 -16.88 -2.12
N ASP A 74 -16.98 -16.91 -1.34
CA ASP A 74 -17.63 -15.71 -0.80
C ASP A 74 -16.98 -15.28 0.51
N CYS A 75 -16.61 -14.02 0.60
CA CYS A 75 -16.19 -13.41 1.85
C CYS A 75 -17.41 -12.97 2.65
N TRP A 76 -17.38 -13.19 3.96
CA TRP A 76 -18.45 -12.81 4.86
C TRP A 76 -18.01 -11.67 5.76
N TRP A 77 -18.85 -10.65 5.91
CA TRP A 77 -18.73 -9.71 7.02
C TRP A 77 -20.11 -9.28 7.52
N THR A 78 -20.16 -8.87 8.77
CA THR A 78 -21.38 -8.36 9.39
C THR A 78 -21.37 -6.84 9.29
N GLN A 79 -22.44 -6.25 8.79
CA GLN A 79 -22.62 -4.82 8.83
C GLN A 79 -22.97 -4.33 10.25
N SER A 80 -22.92 -3.01 10.45
CA SER A 80 -23.24 -2.38 11.76
C SER A 80 -24.67 -2.62 12.24
N ASP A 81 -25.57 -3.02 11.35
CA ASP A 81 -26.96 -3.40 11.64
C ASP A 81 -27.14 -4.92 11.85
N GLU A 82 -26.04 -5.65 12.02
CA GLU A 82 -25.99 -7.10 12.17
C GLU A 82 -26.47 -7.91 10.95
N SER A 83 -26.79 -7.25 9.84
CA SER A 83 -27.09 -7.95 8.60
C SER A 83 -25.82 -8.63 8.05
N LYS A 84 -25.96 -9.89 7.63
CA LYS A 84 -24.90 -10.59 6.91
C LYS A 84 -25.00 -10.24 5.44
N VAL A 85 -23.96 -9.57 4.93
CA VAL A 85 -23.83 -9.31 3.50
C VAL A 85 -22.74 -10.18 2.94
N THR A 86 -23.08 -10.97 1.93
CA THR A 86 -22.09 -11.75 1.18
C THR A 86 -21.48 -10.85 0.12
N HIS A 87 -20.17 -10.66 0.22
CA HIS A 87 -19.42 -9.93 -0.78
C HIS A 87 -18.44 -10.87 -1.47
N ARG A 88 -18.23 -10.66 -2.76
CA ARG A 88 -17.22 -11.38 -3.49
C ARG A 88 -15.84 -10.90 -3.07
N GLN A 89 -14.88 -11.80 -3.04
CA GLN A 89 -13.48 -11.44 -2.74
C GLN A 89 -12.94 -10.35 -3.70
N GLN A 90 -13.40 -10.33 -4.95
CA GLN A 90 -13.09 -9.30 -5.93
C GLN A 90 -13.57 -7.91 -5.49
N ASP A 91 -14.75 -7.79 -4.88
CA ASP A 91 -15.28 -6.53 -4.39
C ASP A 91 -14.43 -5.97 -3.25
N TYR A 92 -13.97 -6.83 -2.36
CA TYR A 92 -13.06 -6.45 -1.28
C TYR A 92 -11.68 -6.02 -1.81
N PHE A 93 -11.17 -6.74 -2.79
CA PHE A 93 -9.92 -6.41 -3.46
C PHE A 93 -10.00 -5.03 -4.13
N GLU A 94 -11.08 -4.74 -4.85
CA GLU A 94 -11.33 -3.43 -5.44
C GLU A 94 -11.51 -2.34 -4.39
N ALA A 95 -12.22 -2.61 -3.30
CA ALA A 95 -12.40 -1.68 -2.20
C ALA A 95 -11.07 -1.28 -1.56
N PHE A 96 -10.14 -2.24 -1.39
CA PHE A 96 -8.80 -1.97 -0.91
C PHE A 96 -8.04 -1.00 -1.84
N ILE A 97 -8.10 -1.24 -3.16
CA ILE A 97 -7.48 -0.36 -4.17
C ILE A 97 -8.13 1.02 -4.13
N ALA A 98 -9.46 1.06 -4.14
CA ALA A 98 -10.23 2.31 -4.14
C ALA A 98 -9.92 3.18 -2.93
N GLN A 99 -9.80 2.60 -1.75
CA GLN A 99 -9.41 3.32 -0.54
C GLN A 99 -8.03 3.97 -0.70
N ARG A 100 -7.06 3.27 -1.28
CA ARG A 100 -5.70 3.83 -1.49
C ARG A 100 -5.67 4.97 -2.50
N LEU A 101 -6.57 4.95 -3.48
CA LEU A 101 -6.67 6.00 -4.49
C LEU A 101 -7.47 7.21 -4.02
N GLN A 102 -8.61 6.96 -3.37
CA GLN A 102 -9.55 8.01 -2.99
C GLN A 102 -9.19 8.67 -1.65
N ARG A 103 -8.60 7.90 -0.73
CA ARG A 103 -8.31 8.32 0.65
C ARG A 103 -6.89 7.95 1.08
N PRO A 104 -5.86 8.39 0.33
CA PRO A 104 -4.48 8.02 0.60
C PRO A 104 -3.97 8.51 1.97
N GLN A 105 -4.63 9.51 2.57
CA GLN A 105 -4.31 10.06 3.89
C GLN A 105 -4.84 9.20 5.05
N GLU A 106 -5.81 8.32 4.78
CA GLU A 106 -6.38 7.48 5.82
C GLU A 106 -5.51 6.23 6.06
N PRO A 107 -5.32 5.81 7.31
CA PRO A 107 -4.61 4.58 7.60
C PRO A 107 -5.40 3.37 7.09
N CYS A 108 -4.71 2.41 6.51
CA CYS A 108 -5.28 1.10 6.17
C CYS A 108 -4.96 0.11 7.28
N THR A 109 -5.98 -0.48 7.88
CA THR A 109 -5.85 -1.42 9.00
C THR A 109 -5.84 -2.88 8.57
N VAL A 110 -5.94 -3.13 7.26
CA VAL A 110 -5.93 -4.47 6.69
C VAL A 110 -4.74 -4.61 5.75
N ALA A 111 -3.98 -5.68 5.91
CA ALA A 111 -2.96 -6.10 4.98
C ALA A 111 -3.54 -7.13 4.00
N MET A 112 -3.20 -7.02 2.74
CA MET A 112 -3.57 -7.99 1.71
C MET A 112 -2.44 -8.99 1.50
N ILE A 113 -2.75 -10.28 1.49
CA ILE A 113 -1.78 -11.34 1.25
C ILE A 113 -2.10 -12.04 -0.07
N LEU A 114 -1.22 -11.89 -1.03
CA LEU A 114 -1.29 -12.53 -2.34
C LEU A 114 -0.44 -13.80 -2.33
N GLY A 115 -1.01 -14.88 -1.84
CA GLY A 115 -0.36 -16.20 -1.83
C GLY A 115 -0.73 -17.02 -3.06
N GLY A 116 0.17 -17.84 -3.56
CA GLY A 116 -0.11 -18.75 -4.66
C GLY A 116 1.08 -18.99 -5.58
N GLU A 117 0.90 -19.86 -6.56
CA GLU A 117 1.94 -20.30 -7.47
C GLU A 117 2.57 -19.15 -8.28
N GLN A 118 3.78 -19.35 -8.76
CA GLN A 118 4.45 -18.41 -9.64
C GLN A 118 3.68 -18.28 -10.98
N GLY A 119 3.67 -17.07 -11.57
CA GLY A 119 3.01 -16.84 -12.86
C GLY A 119 1.51 -16.53 -12.77
N THR A 120 0.92 -16.46 -11.57
CA THR A 120 -0.51 -16.14 -11.37
C THR A 120 -0.86 -14.66 -11.49
N GLY A 121 0.11 -13.77 -11.73
CA GLY A 121 -0.14 -12.34 -11.94
C GLY A 121 0.02 -11.45 -10.70
N LYS A 122 0.47 -11.96 -9.55
CA LYS A 122 0.67 -11.19 -8.33
C LYS A 122 1.58 -9.98 -8.52
N SER A 123 2.78 -10.21 -9.04
CA SER A 123 3.74 -9.13 -9.31
C SER A 123 3.28 -8.21 -10.43
N PHE A 124 2.57 -8.71 -11.44
CA PHE A 124 1.97 -7.84 -12.46
C PHE A 124 0.99 -6.85 -11.85
N TRP A 125 0.12 -7.32 -10.96
CA TRP A 125 -0.81 -6.44 -10.27
C TRP A 125 -0.06 -5.41 -9.40
N ALA A 126 0.83 -5.87 -8.54
CA ALA A 126 1.49 -5.02 -7.57
C ALA A 126 2.49 -4.04 -8.24
N ASP A 127 3.43 -4.55 -9.03
CA ASP A 127 4.57 -3.78 -9.52
C ASP A 127 4.28 -3.05 -10.84
N VAL A 128 3.38 -3.58 -11.66
CA VAL A 128 3.04 -2.95 -12.94
C VAL A 128 1.79 -2.11 -12.80
N MET A 129 0.66 -2.69 -12.42
CA MET A 129 -0.62 -1.97 -12.38
C MET A 129 -0.67 -0.93 -11.26
N MET A 130 -0.48 -1.35 -10.01
CA MET A 130 -0.60 -0.44 -8.87
C MET A 130 0.44 0.67 -8.90
N ARG A 131 1.67 0.35 -9.25
CA ARG A 131 2.73 1.34 -9.41
C ARG A 131 2.41 2.41 -10.46
N GLN A 132 1.70 2.05 -11.54
CA GLN A 132 1.25 3.03 -12.54
C GLN A 132 0.05 3.86 -12.06
N ILE A 133 -0.91 3.22 -11.38
CA ILE A 133 -2.15 3.87 -10.96
C ILE A 133 -1.88 4.86 -9.83
N ILE A 134 -1.19 4.46 -8.77
CA ILE A 134 -0.91 5.33 -7.61
C ILE A 134 0.32 6.23 -7.79
N GLY A 135 1.13 5.98 -8.80
CA GLY A 135 2.37 6.71 -9.09
C GLY A 135 3.60 6.06 -8.43
N ARG A 136 4.72 6.12 -9.14
CA ARG A 136 5.97 5.47 -8.74
C ARG A 136 6.52 5.92 -7.39
N THR A 137 6.34 7.18 -7.06
CA THR A 137 6.79 7.77 -5.79
C THR A 137 5.94 7.37 -4.60
N ASN A 138 4.71 6.95 -4.85
CA ASN A 138 3.73 6.54 -3.84
C ASN A 138 3.68 5.01 -3.65
N TYR A 139 4.49 4.27 -4.40
CA TYR A 139 4.61 2.82 -4.35
C TYR A 139 6.03 2.40 -3.97
N LYS A 140 6.16 1.50 -3.01
CA LYS A 140 7.44 0.88 -2.66
C LYS A 140 7.31 -0.63 -2.62
N ALA A 141 8.20 -1.32 -3.33
CA ALA A 141 8.43 -2.75 -3.20
C ALA A 141 9.71 -2.98 -2.41
N VAL A 142 9.64 -3.82 -1.40
CA VAL A 142 10.74 -4.09 -0.48
C VAL A 142 10.75 -5.57 -0.09
N SER A 143 11.90 -6.03 0.37
CA SER A 143 12.04 -7.36 0.96
C SER A 143 11.69 -7.35 2.46
N LEU A 144 11.45 -8.52 3.03
CA LEU A 144 11.26 -8.65 4.48
C LEU A 144 12.50 -8.22 5.27
N SER A 145 13.69 -8.32 4.69
CA SER A 145 14.95 -7.85 5.32
C SER A 145 15.00 -6.33 5.44
N ASP A 146 14.44 -5.60 4.49
CA ASP A 146 14.35 -4.13 4.55
C ASP A 146 13.43 -3.67 5.68
N VAL A 147 12.33 -4.38 5.88
CA VAL A 147 11.37 -4.12 6.97
C VAL A 147 12.01 -4.39 8.35
N LYS A 148 12.84 -5.43 8.46
CA LYS A 148 13.60 -5.77 9.68
C LYS A 148 14.79 -4.84 9.90
N GLY A 149 15.17 -4.06 8.91
CA GLY A 149 16.35 -3.20 8.95
C GLY A 149 16.28 -2.14 10.06
N SER A 150 17.46 -1.66 10.46
CA SER A 150 17.57 -0.64 11.52
C SER A 150 17.04 0.73 11.11
N PHE A 151 16.85 0.98 9.82
CA PHE A 151 16.43 2.26 9.27
C PHE A 151 15.24 2.06 8.32
N ASN A 152 14.04 2.14 8.85
CA ASN A 152 12.83 1.83 8.15
C ASN A 152 11.81 3.00 8.08
N ALA A 153 12.18 4.18 8.55
CA ALA A 153 11.30 5.34 8.56
C ALA A 153 10.85 5.78 7.16
N ASP A 154 11.69 5.61 6.15
CA ASP A 154 11.38 5.95 4.76
C ASP A 154 10.32 5.03 4.13
N LEU A 155 10.10 3.83 4.70
CA LEU A 155 9.03 2.93 4.25
C LEU A 155 7.64 3.52 4.46
N PHE A 156 7.52 4.49 5.38
CA PHE A 156 6.26 5.15 5.70
C PHE A 156 5.90 6.29 4.73
N GLU A 157 6.85 6.74 3.92
CA GLU A 157 6.62 7.73 2.88
C GLU A 157 6.09 7.08 1.59
N THR A 158 4.94 6.41 1.70
CA THR A 158 4.30 5.74 0.58
C THR A 158 2.80 5.59 0.80
N VAL A 159 2.05 5.36 -0.27
CA VAL A 159 0.61 5.04 -0.25
C VAL A 159 0.37 3.52 -0.28
N LEU A 160 1.26 2.78 -0.94
CA LEU A 160 1.22 1.32 -0.97
C LEU A 160 2.62 0.75 -0.74
N LEU A 161 2.76 -0.02 0.32
CA LEU A 161 3.97 -0.79 0.63
C LEU A 161 3.75 -2.25 0.24
N HIS A 162 4.56 -2.74 -0.67
CA HIS A 162 4.56 -4.13 -1.10
C HIS A 162 5.78 -4.85 -0.54
N ILE A 163 5.56 -5.91 0.22
CA ILE A 163 6.62 -6.76 0.73
C ILE A 163 6.62 -8.06 -0.06
N GLU A 164 7.72 -8.31 -0.75
CA GLU A 164 7.87 -9.42 -1.67
C GLU A 164 8.42 -10.69 -0.99
N GLU A 165 8.11 -11.83 -1.61
CA GLU A 165 8.68 -13.14 -1.29
C GLU A 165 8.58 -13.56 0.17
N ILE A 166 7.42 -13.34 0.79
CA ILE A 166 7.21 -13.74 2.16
C ILE A 166 7.07 -15.25 2.25
N ASN A 167 7.85 -15.84 3.13
CA ASN A 167 7.73 -17.23 3.53
C ASN A 167 8.05 -17.35 5.03
N ASP A 168 7.02 -17.49 5.84
CA ASP A 168 7.18 -17.68 7.29
C ASP A 168 6.20 -18.69 7.85
N GLN A 169 6.64 -19.90 7.93
CA GLN A 169 5.88 -20.99 8.55
C GLN A 169 6.00 -21.04 10.10
N ARG A 170 6.73 -20.10 10.71
CA ARG A 170 6.99 -20.07 12.15
C ARG A 170 6.26 -18.97 12.91
N GLY A 171 5.45 -18.16 12.24
CA GLY A 171 4.68 -17.07 12.84
C GLY A 171 5.49 -15.84 13.27
N LYS A 172 6.78 -15.78 12.98
CA LYS A 172 7.63 -14.64 13.35
C LYS A 172 7.35 -13.38 12.52
N VAL A 173 6.91 -13.56 11.27
CA VAL A 173 6.63 -12.42 10.37
C VAL A 173 5.40 -11.67 10.83
N THR A 174 4.38 -12.33 11.33
CA THR A 174 3.16 -11.69 11.86
C THR A 174 3.49 -10.69 12.96
N GLU A 175 4.38 -11.06 13.89
CA GLU A 175 4.83 -10.15 14.96
C GLU A 175 5.59 -8.94 14.40
N ILE A 176 6.47 -9.14 13.42
CA ILE A 176 7.22 -8.06 12.79
C ILE A 176 6.31 -7.10 12.02
N LEU A 177 5.24 -7.63 11.42
CA LEU A 177 4.29 -6.85 10.63
C LEU A 177 3.20 -6.15 11.45
N LYS A 178 2.99 -6.53 12.71
CA LYS A 178 2.01 -5.87 13.59
C LYS A 178 2.10 -4.34 13.57
N PRO A 179 3.27 -3.70 13.72
CA PRO A 179 3.40 -2.24 13.66
C PRO A 179 3.00 -1.66 12.30
N TYR A 180 3.15 -2.43 11.23
CA TYR A 180 2.83 -2.00 9.86
C TYR A 180 1.35 -2.13 9.50
N VAL A 181 0.58 -2.92 10.25
CA VAL A 181 -0.86 -3.09 10.05
C VAL A 181 -1.68 -2.28 11.05
N THR A 182 -1.18 -2.11 12.28
CA THR A 182 -1.88 -1.33 13.32
C THR A 182 -1.88 0.17 12.97
N PRO A 183 -3.00 0.88 13.19
CA PRO A 183 -3.14 2.29 12.77
C PRO A 183 -2.40 3.29 13.65
N ASP A 184 -1.82 2.85 14.77
CA ASP A 184 -1.18 3.72 15.74
C ASP A 184 0.06 4.43 15.18
N GLU A 185 0.36 5.61 15.73
CA GLU A 185 1.62 6.29 15.46
C GLU A 185 2.78 5.45 15.95
N GLN A 186 3.67 5.10 15.03
CA GLN A 186 4.82 4.25 15.32
C GLN A 186 6.10 5.08 15.38
N ARG A 187 7.04 4.66 16.22
CA ARG A 187 8.38 5.25 16.29
C ARG A 187 9.33 4.43 15.42
N PHE A 188 9.90 5.07 14.43
CA PHE A 188 10.82 4.43 13.50
C PHE A 188 12.17 5.14 13.46
N ASN A 189 13.21 4.40 13.12
CA ASN A 189 14.56 4.93 13.00
C ASN A 189 14.74 5.59 11.64
N ALA A 190 15.05 6.89 11.63
CA ALA A 190 15.38 7.61 10.42
C ALA A 190 16.87 7.42 10.06
N LYS A 191 17.16 7.10 8.80
CA LYS A 191 18.52 7.05 8.27
C LYS A 191 19.14 8.45 8.33
N TYR A 192 20.36 8.56 8.80
CA TYR A 192 21.14 9.81 8.93
C TYR A 192 20.68 10.83 9.98
N LYS A 193 19.71 10.54 10.81
CA LYS A 193 19.38 11.36 11.96
C LYS A 193 19.85 10.64 13.21
N ALA A 194 20.99 11.06 13.76
CA ALA A 194 21.63 10.43 14.91
C ALA A 194 20.79 10.44 16.21
N GLN A 195 19.57 10.99 16.22
CA GLN A 195 18.86 11.26 17.47
C GLN A 195 17.33 11.15 17.45
N ALA A 196 16.65 10.91 16.36
CA ALA A 196 15.19 10.95 16.43
C ALA A 196 14.57 9.67 15.90
N GLN A 197 14.00 8.89 16.80
CA GLN A 197 12.85 8.08 16.44
C GLN A 197 11.79 9.05 15.91
N ALA A 198 11.65 9.13 14.60
CA ALA A 198 10.61 9.95 14.02
C ALA A 198 9.26 9.27 14.32
N GLN A 199 8.38 10.00 14.98
CA GLN A 199 7.00 9.58 15.11
C GLN A 199 6.34 9.79 13.75
N VAL A 200 6.09 8.71 13.03
CA VAL A 200 5.57 8.76 11.67
C VAL A 200 4.17 8.16 11.66
N ARG A 201 3.23 8.92 11.13
CA ARG A 201 1.87 8.41 10.91
C ARG A 201 1.86 7.48 9.71
N LYS A 202 1.26 6.31 9.89
CA LYS A 202 1.06 5.34 8.81
C LYS A 202 -0.07 5.79 7.89
N HIS A 203 0.21 5.87 6.60
CA HIS A 203 -0.77 6.18 5.55
C HIS A 203 -0.94 5.05 4.52
N PHE A 204 -0.01 4.11 4.46
CA PHE A 204 0.01 3.10 3.41
C PHE A 204 -0.94 1.93 3.66
N GLY A 205 -1.40 1.32 2.56
CA GLY A 205 -1.88 -0.04 2.53
C GLY A 205 -0.71 -1.01 2.44
N LEU A 206 -0.79 -2.14 3.14
CA LEU A 206 0.23 -3.17 3.11
C LEU A 206 -0.21 -4.32 2.21
N VAL A 207 0.65 -4.69 1.27
CA VAL A 207 0.50 -5.87 0.42
C VAL A 207 1.68 -6.80 0.64
N LEU A 208 1.40 -8.06 0.81
CA LEU A 208 2.38 -9.12 0.96
C LEU A 208 2.23 -10.09 -0.20
N SER A 209 3.31 -10.46 -0.87
CA SER A 209 3.24 -11.48 -1.92
C SER A 209 4.14 -12.68 -1.62
N SER A 210 3.71 -13.85 -2.07
CA SER A 210 4.45 -15.09 -1.90
C SER A 210 4.14 -16.09 -3.01
N ASN A 211 5.12 -16.94 -3.31
CA ASN A 211 4.95 -18.09 -4.18
C ASN A 211 4.42 -19.32 -3.43
N HIS A 212 4.16 -19.21 -2.13
CA HIS A 212 3.53 -20.25 -1.31
C HIS A 212 2.05 -19.94 -1.11
N GLN A 213 1.20 -20.97 -1.06
CA GLN A 213 -0.24 -20.80 -0.80
C GLN A 213 -0.52 -20.29 0.62
N ASN A 214 0.24 -20.78 1.60
CA ASN A 214 0.15 -20.38 3.00
C ASN A 214 1.47 -19.73 3.44
N PRO A 215 1.72 -18.48 3.03
CA PRO A 215 3.03 -17.85 3.25
C PRO A 215 3.28 -17.42 4.69
N ILE A 216 2.23 -17.23 5.48
CA ILE A 216 2.28 -16.74 6.85
C ILE A 216 1.31 -17.53 7.70
N LEU A 217 1.69 -17.82 8.94
CA LEU A 217 0.79 -18.38 9.93
C LEU A 217 -0.07 -17.26 10.53
N ILE A 218 -1.37 -17.29 10.26
CA ILE A 218 -2.37 -16.32 10.74
C ILE A 218 -3.35 -17.05 11.66
N GLU A 219 -3.62 -16.45 12.81
CA GLU A 219 -4.67 -16.94 13.70
C GLU A 219 -6.05 -16.74 13.04
N ALA A 220 -6.96 -17.71 13.17
CA ALA A 220 -8.28 -17.68 12.55
C ALA A 220 -9.13 -16.45 12.94
N THR A 221 -8.82 -15.82 14.07
CA THR A 221 -9.50 -14.63 14.59
C THR A 221 -8.82 -13.30 14.21
N ASP A 222 -7.70 -13.34 13.48
CA ASP A 222 -6.96 -12.14 13.13
C ASP A 222 -7.59 -11.41 11.93
N ARG A 223 -8.37 -10.38 12.24
CA ARG A 223 -9.07 -9.52 11.26
C ARG A 223 -8.19 -8.54 10.48
N ARG A 224 -6.88 -8.56 10.73
CA ARG A 224 -5.93 -7.63 10.09
C ARG A 224 -5.48 -8.08 8.71
N TYR A 225 -5.81 -9.29 8.31
CA TYR A 225 -5.34 -9.85 7.06
C TYR A 225 -6.50 -10.26 6.16
N PHE A 226 -6.43 -9.85 4.90
CA PHE A 226 -7.27 -10.32 3.82
C PHE A 226 -6.44 -11.21 2.90
N VAL A 227 -6.85 -12.46 2.75
CA VAL A 227 -6.14 -13.46 1.96
C VAL A 227 -7.07 -13.92 0.83
N PRO A 228 -7.04 -13.27 -0.34
CA PRO A 228 -7.85 -13.71 -1.48
C PRO A 228 -7.34 -15.05 -2.01
N ALA A 229 -8.26 -15.88 -2.46
CA ALA A 229 -7.91 -17.11 -3.17
C ALA A 229 -7.41 -16.75 -4.58
N PHE A 230 -6.09 -16.80 -4.77
CA PHE A 230 -5.50 -16.61 -6.09
C PHE A 230 -5.55 -17.89 -6.92
N SER A 231 -5.76 -17.75 -8.23
CA SER A 231 -5.81 -18.89 -9.13
C SER A 231 -4.51 -19.68 -9.11
N LYS A 232 -4.62 -20.98 -9.26
CA LYS A 232 -3.48 -21.84 -9.56
C LYS A 232 -3.02 -21.57 -10.99
N HIS A 233 -1.74 -21.75 -11.24
CA HIS A 233 -1.19 -21.67 -12.61
C HIS A 233 -1.92 -22.67 -13.49
N GLN A 234 -2.67 -22.19 -14.47
CA GLN A 234 -3.13 -23.06 -15.55
C GLN A 234 -1.89 -23.30 -16.43
N SER A 235 -1.24 -24.46 -16.28
CA SER A 235 -0.32 -24.93 -17.27
C SER A 235 -1.08 -24.92 -18.61
N HIS A 236 -0.61 -24.15 -19.58
CA HIS A 236 -1.03 -24.34 -20.96
C HIS A 236 -0.66 -25.77 -21.32
N GLN A 237 -1.61 -26.68 -21.21
CA GLN A 237 -1.56 -27.91 -21.97
C GLN A 237 -1.73 -27.44 -23.42
N GLY A 238 -0.59 -27.34 -24.11
CA GLY A 238 -0.58 -26.97 -25.49
C GLY A 238 -1.41 -28.00 -26.27
N GLU A 239 -2.36 -27.49 -27.02
CA GLU A 239 -2.83 -28.14 -28.21
C GLU A 239 -1.80 -27.96 -29.34
#